data_d182dc973fb88c472a528d418e7c683c
#
_entry.id   d182dc973fb88c472a528d418e7c683c
#
_cell.length_a   1.000
_cell.length_b   1.000
_cell.length_c   1.000
_cell.angle_alpha   90.00
_cell.angle_beta   90.00
_cell.angle_gamma   90.00
#
_symmetry.space_group_name_H-M   'P 1'
#
loop_
_entity.id
_entity.type
_entity.pdbx_description
1 polymer ?
#
loop_
_entity_poly.entity_id
_entity_poly.type
_entity_poly.pdbx_seq_one_letter_code
_entity_poly.pdbx_strand_id
1 'polypeptide(L)' 'MKVFEFAGVIFNADNICTILKITEKGDEVDKESGEKIPKSIPGFQIVTIVDGIKFTFKTEKERDERFNELLNGLKDL' A
#
# COMPACT_ATOMS: atom_id res chain seq x y z
N MET A 1 6.05 22.06 -9.38
CA MET A 1 6.01 20.61 -9.15
C MET A 1 5.85 20.34 -7.66
N LYS A 2 4.84 19.57 -7.29
CA LYS A 2 4.61 19.21 -5.89
C LYS A 2 5.25 17.86 -5.62
N VAL A 3 6.17 17.81 -4.67
CA VAL A 3 6.89 16.59 -4.29
C VAL A 3 6.36 16.09 -2.95
N PHE A 4 6.14 14.80 -2.87
CA PHE A 4 5.62 14.14 -1.68
C PHE A 4 6.40 12.88 -1.40
N GLU A 5 6.83 12.71 -0.15
CA GLU A 5 7.54 11.50 0.29
C GLU A 5 6.60 10.63 1.14
N PHE A 6 6.58 9.33 0.84
CA PHE A 6 5.86 8.35 1.62
C PHE A 6 6.63 7.03 1.63
N ALA A 7 6.86 6.50 2.83
CA ALA A 7 7.54 5.21 3.03
C ALA A 7 8.87 5.08 2.27
N GLY A 8 9.65 6.17 2.24
CA GLY A 8 10.95 6.20 1.57
C GLY A 8 10.88 6.39 0.06
N VAL A 9 9.68 6.56 -0.50
CA VAL A 9 9.51 6.80 -1.94
C VAL A 9 9.09 8.24 -2.17
N ILE A 10 9.74 8.90 -3.12
CA ILE A 10 9.44 10.28 -3.49
C ILE A 10 8.56 10.28 -4.73
N PHE A 11 7.41 10.94 -4.62
CA PHE A 11 6.44 11.05 -5.71
C PHE A 11 6.34 12.48 -6.20
N ASN A 12 6.11 12.62 -7.49
CA ASN A 12 5.55 13.85 -8.03
C ASN A 12 4.04 13.76 -7.88
N ALA A 13 3.47 14.54 -6.97
CA ALA A 13 2.04 14.46 -6.65
C ALA A 13 1.15 14.76 -7.88
N ASP A 14 1.64 15.57 -8.82
CA ASP A 14 0.90 15.88 -10.04
C ASP A 14 0.74 14.68 -10.97
N ASN A 15 1.58 13.65 -10.80
CA ASN A 15 1.54 12.43 -11.62
C ASN A 15 0.66 11.33 -11.01
N ILE A 16 0.14 11.53 -9.80
CA ILE A 16 -0.72 10.54 -9.15
C ILE A 16 -2.10 10.57 -9.80
N CYS A 17 -2.51 9.44 -10.37
CA CYS A 17 -3.81 9.30 -11.03
C CYS A 17 -4.87 8.80 -10.07
N THR A 18 -4.52 7.80 -9.25
CA THR A 18 -5.45 7.22 -8.29
C THR A 18 -4.71 6.52 -7.16
N ILE A 19 -5.41 6.38 -6.03
CA ILE A 19 -4.94 5.64 -4.86
C ILE A 19 -6.07 4.73 -4.44
N LEU A 20 -5.79 3.44 -4.31
CA LEU A 20 -6.82 2.45 -3.97
C LEU A 20 -6.33 1.43 -2.96
N LYS A 21 -7.24 1.01 -2.09
CA LYS A 21 -7.00 -0.10 -1.17
C LYS A 21 -7.08 -1.40 -1.95
N ILE A 22 -6.14 -2.29 -1.69
CA ILE A 22 -6.07 -3.59 -2.34
C ILE A 22 -5.93 -4.70 -1.31
N THR A 23 -6.24 -5.91 -1.73
CA THR A 23 -5.97 -7.12 -0.95
C THR A 23 -5.21 -8.07 -1.84
N GLU A 24 -3.98 -8.38 -1.44
CA GLU A 24 -3.17 -9.38 -2.13
C GLU A 24 -3.45 -10.76 -1.53
N LYS A 25 -3.36 -11.79 -2.33
CA LYS A 25 -3.44 -13.17 -1.87
C LYS A 25 -2.06 -13.75 -1.76
N GLY A 26 -1.77 -14.33 -0.60
CA GLY A 26 -0.52 -15.02 -0.36
C GLY A 26 -0.77 -16.32 0.37
N ASP A 27 0.30 -17.04 0.65
CA ASP A 27 0.25 -18.28 1.40
C ASP A 27 1.14 -18.17 2.63
N GLU A 28 0.66 -18.73 3.75
CA GLU A 28 1.43 -18.90 4.95
C GLU A 28 1.67 -20.39 5.15
N VAL A 29 2.89 -20.78 5.50
CA VAL A 29 3.22 -22.19 5.75
C VAL A 29 3.04 -22.49 7.23
N ASP A 30 2.18 -23.47 7.54
CA ASP A 30 2.04 -23.96 8.90
C ASP A 30 3.31 -24.73 9.28
N LYS A 31 3.98 -24.29 10.34
CA LYS A 31 5.23 -24.88 10.79
C LYS A 31 5.07 -26.32 11.30
N GLU A 32 3.89 -26.70 11.76
CA GLU A 32 3.62 -28.03 12.29
C GLU A 32 3.30 -29.03 11.19
N SER A 33 2.44 -28.66 10.24
CA SER A 33 1.98 -29.57 9.19
C SER A 33 2.67 -29.39 7.85
N GLY A 34 3.32 -28.24 7.64
CA GLY A 34 3.91 -27.89 6.35
C GLY A 34 2.92 -27.52 5.28
N GLU A 35 1.63 -27.41 5.63
CA GLU A 35 0.59 -27.04 4.69
C GLU A 35 0.59 -25.55 4.42
N LYS A 36 0.23 -25.20 3.17
CA LYS A 36 0.03 -23.81 2.79
C LYS A 36 -1.38 -23.36 3.15
N ILE A 37 -1.46 -22.30 3.96
CA ILE A 37 -2.72 -21.72 4.37
C ILE A 37 -2.92 -20.42 3.58
N PRO A 38 -4.04 -20.25 2.84
CA PRO A 38 -4.30 -19.00 2.15
C PRO A 38 -4.37 -17.83 3.11
N LYS A 39 -3.71 -16.74 2.75
CA LYS A 39 -3.65 -15.53 3.55
C LYS A 39 -4.02 -14.31 2.72
N SER A 40 -4.84 -13.44 3.29
CA SER A 40 -5.14 -12.14 2.70
C SER A 40 -4.17 -11.10 3.27
N ILE A 41 -3.50 -10.38 2.38
CA ILE A 41 -2.53 -9.37 2.75
C ILE A 41 -3.12 -8.01 2.41
N PRO A 42 -3.46 -7.18 3.41
CA PRO A 42 -4.00 -5.86 3.13
C PRO A 42 -2.93 -4.91 2.61
N GLY A 43 -3.32 -4.04 1.71
CA GLY A 43 -2.40 -3.07 1.14
C GLY A 43 -3.12 -1.92 0.48
N PHE A 44 -2.35 -1.04 -0.15
CA PHE A 44 -2.88 -0.04 -1.07
C PHE A 44 -1.89 0.19 -2.20
N GLN A 45 -2.39 0.79 -3.27
CA GLN A 45 -1.60 1.05 -4.46
C GLN A 45 -1.72 2.52 -4.85
N ILE A 46 -0.59 3.14 -5.16
CA ILE A 46 -0.52 4.48 -5.73
C ILE A 46 -0.25 4.30 -7.22
N VAL A 47 -1.21 4.70 -8.05
CA VAL A 47 -1.08 4.59 -9.50
C VAL A 47 -0.70 5.96 -10.07
N THR A 48 0.43 6.01 -10.75
CA THR A 48 0.92 7.20 -11.42
C THR A 48 0.78 7.05 -12.93
N ILE A 49 1.09 8.10 -13.68
CA ILE A 49 1.02 8.06 -15.15
C ILE A 49 2.02 7.09 -15.78
N VAL A 50 3.04 6.65 -15.04
CA VAL A 50 4.09 5.77 -15.57
C VAL A 50 4.07 4.38 -14.95
N ASP A 51 3.66 4.22 -13.68
CA ASP A 51 3.62 2.90 -13.06
C ASP A 51 2.67 2.87 -11.86
N GLY A 52 2.62 1.72 -11.17
CA GLY A 52 1.86 1.54 -9.95
C GLY A 52 2.76 1.00 -8.85
N ILE A 53 2.67 1.60 -7.67
CA ILE A 53 3.49 1.22 -6.52
C ILE A 53 2.59 0.64 -5.44
N LYS A 54 2.86 -0.60 -5.04
CA LYS A 54 2.08 -1.31 -4.04
C LYS A 54 2.78 -1.29 -2.69
N PHE A 55 2.00 -1.08 -1.65
CA PHE A 55 2.44 -1.19 -0.26
C PHE A 55 1.58 -2.24 0.42
N THR A 56 2.19 -3.15 1.16
CA THR A 56 1.47 -4.20 1.89
C THR A 56 1.77 -4.11 3.37
N PHE A 57 0.83 -4.57 4.19
CA PHE A 57 0.89 -4.46 5.64
C PHE A 57 0.44 -5.77 6.29
N LYS A 58 0.77 -5.96 7.56
CA LYS A 58 0.41 -7.18 8.29
C LYS A 58 -1.07 -7.23 8.66
N THR A 59 -1.68 -6.07 8.94
CA THR A 59 -3.06 -5.98 9.38
C THR A 59 -3.80 -4.90 8.61
N GLU A 60 -5.13 -5.02 8.54
CA GLU A 60 -5.97 -4.00 7.93
C GLU A 60 -5.90 -2.67 8.71
N LYS A 61 -5.79 -2.76 10.02
CA LYS A 61 -5.67 -1.58 10.89
C LYS A 61 -4.42 -0.77 10.53
N GLU A 62 -3.28 -1.44 10.40
CA GLU A 62 -2.03 -0.79 10.01
C GLU A 62 -2.15 -0.19 8.62
N ARG A 63 -2.72 -0.94 7.66
CA ARG A 63 -2.95 -0.45 6.31
C ARG A 63 -3.82 0.82 6.31
N ASP A 64 -4.91 0.81 7.08
CA ASP A 64 -5.84 1.94 7.14
C ASP A 64 -5.21 3.18 7.78
N GLU A 65 -4.43 3.00 8.83
CA GLU A 65 -3.69 4.09 9.46
C GLU A 65 -2.70 4.74 8.49
N ARG A 66 -1.94 3.92 7.77
CA ARG A 66 -0.98 4.41 6.79
C ARG A 66 -1.66 5.05 5.59
N PHE A 67 -2.78 4.50 5.17
CA PHE A 67 -3.58 5.06 4.08
C PHE A 67 -4.10 6.46 4.43
N ASN A 68 -4.61 6.64 5.64
CA ASN A 68 -5.07 7.95 6.12
C ASN A 68 -3.92 8.93 6.23
N GLU A 69 -2.76 8.49 6.69
CA GLU A 69 -1.55 9.30 6.77
C GLU A 69 -1.14 9.79 5.38
N LEU A 70 -1.18 8.91 4.38
CA LEU A 70 -0.92 9.27 2.99
C LEU A 70 -1.91 10.31 2.47
N LEU A 71 -3.20 10.09 2.69
CA LEU A 71 -4.23 11.04 2.24
C LEU A 71 -4.08 12.41 2.90
N ASN A 72 -3.79 12.44 4.20
CA ASN A 72 -3.58 13.68 4.92
C ASN A 72 -2.35 14.44 4.39
N GLY A 73 -1.28 13.73 4.10
CA GLY A 73 -0.10 14.33 3.51
C GLY A 73 -0.37 14.94 2.14
N LEU A 74 -1.15 14.25 1.31
CA LEU A 74 -1.53 14.75 -0.01
C LEU A 74 -2.44 15.97 0.07
N LYS A 75 -3.34 16.01 1.06
CA LYS A 75 -4.23 17.17 1.25
C LYS A 75 -3.49 18.42 1.69
N ASP A 76 -2.36 18.26 2.35
CA ASP A 76 -1.55 19.37 2.85
C ASP A 76 -0.62 19.99 1.79
N LEU A 77 -0.60 19.44 0.60
CA LEU A 77 0.24 19.95 -0.50
C LEU A 77 -0.31 21.23 -1.16
#